data_4960b50f23c74bc50d3a0a6a66df08f4
#
_entry.id   4960b50f23c74bc50d3a0a6a66df08f4
#
_cell.length_a   1.000
_cell.length_b   1.000
_cell.length_c   1.000
_cell.angle_alpha   90.00
_cell.angle_beta   90.00
_cell.angle_gamma   90.00
#
_symmetry.space_group_name_H-M   'P 1'
#
loop_
_entity.id
_entity.type
_entity.pdbx_description
1 polymer ?
#
loop_
_entity_poly.entity_id
_entity_poly.type
_entity_poly.pdbx_seq_one_letter_code
_entity_poly.pdbx_strand_id
1 'polypeptide(L)'
;NIMFKILEEEKPDYLTVAFDVHAPTFRHKMFDAYKGTRSPMDDALRQQVPMIKEMLTAMGVRIIEMEGYEADDLLGTLAGMGEREGMDVSVVSGDRDLLQLATEHVKIRIPKTKKTGTEIEDYLAEDVKERYLVTPKEFIDVKALMGDTADNIPGVPGIGEKTATALIAQYGSIEAVHENAEVVRPPRASKNIVEYWDQAVMSKKLATIITDVPVKYDFTEAALASNDALYTQEAYLMCKKLEFKNLLGRFSVDAPKNNAQE
;
A
#
# COMPACT_ATOMS: atom_id res chain seq x y z
N ASN A 1 9.50 14.59 0.30
CA ASN A 1 10.60 14.39 -0.67
C ASN A 1 10.36 13.15 -1.56
N ILE A 2 9.97 11.98 -1.00
CA ILE A 2 9.73 10.75 -1.77
C ILE A 2 8.65 10.96 -2.83
N MET A 3 7.51 11.56 -2.47
CA MET A 3 6.43 11.86 -3.41
C MET A 3 6.92 12.68 -4.60
N PHE A 4 7.64 13.77 -4.36
CA PHE A 4 8.18 14.60 -5.46
C PHE A 4 9.14 13.85 -6.37
N LYS A 5 10.01 13.00 -5.80
CA LYS A 5 10.89 12.15 -6.58
C LYS A 5 10.10 11.24 -7.53
N ILE A 6 9.04 10.61 -7.02
CA ILE A 6 8.19 9.71 -7.81
C ILE A 6 7.44 10.49 -8.90
N LEU A 7 6.91 11.67 -8.58
CA LEU A 7 6.23 12.53 -9.55
C LEU A 7 7.16 13.00 -10.67
N GLU A 8 8.43 13.27 -10.36
CA GLU A 8 9.45 13.63 -11.37
C GLU A 8 9.79 12.44 -12.29
N GLU A 9 9.78 11.22 -11.74
CA GLU A 9 10.06 10.00 -12.50
C GLU A 9 8.87 9.55 -13.34
N GLU A 10 7.67 9.51 -12.74
CA GLU A 10 6.46 8.95 -13.36
C GLU A 10 5.71 9.96 -14.24
N LYS A 11 5.72 11.26 -13.89
CA LYS A 11 4.95 12.32 -14.55
C LYS A 11 3.48 11.91 -14.77
N PRO A 12 2.77 11.53 -13.71
CA PRO A 12 1.45 10.95 -13.83
C PRO A 12 0.41 11.97 -14.28
N ASP A 13 -0.62 11.51 -15.01
CA ASP A 13 -1.79 12.31 -15.38
C ASP A 13 -2.78 12.45 -14.22
N TYR A 14 -2.75 11.52 -13.26
CA TYR A 14 -3.64 11.47 -12.10
C TYR A 14 -2.84 11.18 -10.83
N LEU A 15 -3.22 11.82 -9.72
CA LEU A 15 -2.59 11.59 -8.41
C LEU A 15 -3.64 11.49 -7.31
N THR A 16 -3.59 10.40 -6.55
CA THR A 16 -4.43 10.21 -5.37
C THR A 16 -3.59 9.70 -4.21
N VAL A 17 -3.89 10.18 -3.02
CA VAL A 17 -3.29 9.70 -1.77
C VAL A 17 -4.36 9.10 -0.89
N ALA A 18 -4.19 7.83 -0.52
CA ALA A 18 -5.07 7.13 0.38
C ALA A 18 -4.57 7.22 1.82
N PHE A 19 -5.50 7.41 2.76
CA PHE A 19 -5.23 7.41 4.19
C PHE A 19 -6.11 6.38 4.91
N ASP A 20 -5.54 5.80 5.98
CA ASP A 20 -6.32 5.05 6.95
C ASP A 20 -7.17 6.00 7.80
N VAL A 21 -8.41 5.56 8.09
CA VAL A 21 -9.27 6.20 9.10
C VAL A 21 -8.99 5.57 10.45
N HIS A 22 -8.95 6.37 11.50
CA HIS A 22 -8.77 5.87 12.86
C HIS A 22 -10.07 5.23 13.40
N ALA A 23 -10.48 4.13 12.76
CA ALA A 23 -11.68 3.35 13.08
C ALA A 23 -11.42 1.85 12.83
N PRO A 24 -12.12 0.95 13.52
CA PRO A 24 -12.02 -0.49 13.26
C PRO A 24 -12.45 -0.83 11.84
N THR A 25 -11.65 -1.66 11.17
CA THR A 25 -11.97 -2.18 9.84
C THR A 25 -12.70 -3.54 9.95
N PHE A 26 -13.13 -4.08 8.80
CA PHE A 26 -13.71 -5.41 8.75
C PHE A 26 -12.75 -6.50 9.28
N ARG A 27 -11.41 -6.29 9.14
CA ARG A 27 -10.40 -7.22 9.68
C ARG A 27 -10.41 -7.27 11.20
N HIS A 28 -10.57 -6.14 11.86
CA HIS A 28 -10.72 -6.09 13.33
C HIS A 28 -12.00 -6.79 13.80
N LYS A 29 -13.10 -6.70 13.02
CA LYS A 29 -14.34 -7.40 13.31
C LYS A 29 -14.24 -8.92 13.09
N MET A 30 -13.36 -9.35 12.19
CA MET A 30 -13.10 -10.76 11.89
C MET A 30 -12.15 -11.38 12.91
N PHE A 31 -11.17 -10.62 13.40
CA PHE A 31 -10.13 -11.07 14.31
C PHE A 31 -9.72 -9.93 15.25
N ASP A 32 -10.20 -9.98 16.49
CA ASP A 32 -10.02 -8.91 17.49
C ASP A 32 -8.54 -8.58 17.76
N ALA A 33 -7.65 -9.57 17.61
CA ALA A 33 -6.21 -9.41 17.81
C ALA A 33 -5.48 -8.85 16.59
N TYR A 34 -6.17 -8.59 15.46
CA TYR A 34 -5.56 -8.00 14.25
C TYR A 34 -4.91 -6.65 14.58
N LYS A 35 -3.64 -6.50 14.20
CA LYS A 35 -2.80 -5.33 14.53
C LYS A 35 -2.69 -5.02 16.03
N GLY A 36 -3.15 -5.91 16.90
CA GLY A 36 -3.21 -5.69 18.35
C GLY A 36 -1.84 -5.61 19.04
N THR A 37 -0.77 -6.04 18.38
CA THR A 37 0.61 -5.94 18.87
C THR A 37 1.30 -4.63 18.46
N ARG A 38 0.67 -3.81 17.60
CA ARG A 38 1.23 -2.52 17.17
C ARG A 38 1.22 -1.52 18.33
N SER A 39 2.33 -0.85 18.55
CA SER A 39 2.39 0.28 19.48
C SER A 39 1.48 1.41 18.98
N PRO A 40 0.81 2.15 19.87
CA PRO A 40 0.09 3.35 19.49
C PRO A 40 0.97 4.33 18.73
N MET A 41 0.39 5.05 17.78
CA MET A 41 1.09 6.11 17.07
C MET A 41 1.56 7.18 18.07
N ASP A 42 2.84 7.58 17.97
CA ASP A 42 3.39 8.68 18.75
C ASP A 42 2.54 9.95 18.61
N ASP A 43 2.33 10.68 19.70
CA ASP A 43 1.45 11.86 19.71
C ASP A 43 1.96 12.97 18.79
N ALA A 44 3.28 13.14 18.66
CA ALA A 44 3.86 14.09 17.73
C ALA A 44 3.56 13.72 16.26
N LEU A 45 3.62 12.43 15.93
CA LEU A 45 3.25 11.94 14.60
C LEU A 45 1.74 12.07 14.34
N ARG A 46 0.92 11.78 15.35
CA ARG A 46 -0.55 11.92 15.25
C ARG A 46 -0.96 13.35 14.91
N GLN A 47 -0.27 14.35 15.49
CA GLN A 47 -0.51 15.76 15.20
C GLN A 47 -0.10 16.16 13.77
N GLN A 48 0.85 15.44 13.16
CA GLN A 48 1.32 15.72 11.81
C GLN A 48 0.39 15.18 10.71
N VAL A 49 -0.44 14.18 11.00
CA VAL A 49 -1.36 13.61 10.01
C VAL A 49 -2.35 14.64 9.45
N PRO A 50 -3.05 15.46 10.25
CA PRO A 50 -3.88 16.54 9.72
C PRO A 50 -3.08 17.55 8.89
N MET A 51 -1.88 17.89 9.33
CA MET A 51 -1.03 18.86 8.64
C MET A 51 -0.61 18.39 7.25
N ILE A 52 -0.29 17.09 7.08
CA ILE A 52 0.03 16.57 5.75
C ILE A 52 -1.21 16.51 4.85
N LYS A 53 -2.39 16.22 5.40
CA LYS A 53 -3.65 16.30 4.64
C LYS A 53 -3.94 17.72 4.18
N GLU A 54 -3.76 18.72 5.05
CA GLU A 54 -3.89 20.15 4.70
C GLU A 54 -2.90 20.52 3.58
N MET A 55 -1.63 20.09 3.68
CA MET A 55 -0.62 20.34 2.65
C MET A 55 -1.02 19.71 1.31
N LEU A 56 -1.42 18.45 1.29
CA LEU A 56 -1.85 17.77 0.07
C LEU A 56 -3.09 18.46 -0.54
N THR A 57 -4.04 18.88 0.29
CA THR A 57 -5.21 19.64 -0.15
C THR A 57 -4.81 21.00 -0.75
N ALA A 58 -3.89 21.71 -0.10
CA ALA A 58 -3.35 22.97 -0.61
C ALA A 58 -2.61 22.79 -1.95
N MET A 59 -2.02 21.61 -2.18
CA MET A 59 -1.41 21.22 -3.45
C MET A 59 -2.43 20.77 -4.52
N GLY A 60 -3.71 20.68 -4.18
CA GLY A 60 -4.74 20.17 -5.09
C GLY A 60 -4.71 18.65 -5.29
N VAL A 61 -4.04 17.91 -4.39
CA VAL A 61 -3.98 16.45 -4.46
C VAL A 61 -5.29 15.84 -3.97
N ARG A 62 -5.84 14.91 -4.75
CA ARG A 62 -7.02 14.13 -4.34
C ARG A 62 -6.66 13.22 -3.16
N ILE A 63 -7.38 13.34 -2.06
CA ILE A 63 -7.27 12.46 -0.89
C ILE A 63 -8.48 11.55 -0.85
N ILE A 64 -8.26 10.27 -0.50
CA ILE A 64 -9.31 9.28 -0.30
C ILE A 64 -9.11 8.58 1.04
N GLU A 65 -10.22 8.38 1.73
CA GLU A 65 -10.30 7.60 2.97
C GLU A 65 -11.71 7.02 3.11
N MET A 66 -11.85 5.86 3.74
CA MET A 66 -13.16 5.25 3.95
C MET A 66 -13.18 4.44 5.25
N GLU A 67 -14.20 4.68 6.06
CA GLU A 67 -14.44 3.91 7.27
C GLU A 67 -14.72 2.43 6.97
N GLY A 68 -14.18 1.54 7.79
CA GLY A 68 -14.36 0.10 7.64
C GLY A 68 -13.35 -0.59 6.72
N TYR A 69 -12.55 0.16 5.96
CA TYR A 69 -11.51 -0.32 5.07
C TYR A 69 -10.15 0.32 5.42
N GLU A 70 -9.08 -0.31 4.95
CA GLU A 70 -7.72 0.23 5.07
C GLU A 70 -7.33 0.98 3.79
N ALA A 71 -6.33 1.86 3.90
CA ALA A 71 -5.79 2.58 2.74
C ALA A 71 -5.37 1.62 1.62
N ASP A 72 -4.82 0.44 1.96
CA ASP A 72 -4.40 -0.57 0.99
C ASP A 72 -5.58 -1.15 0.20
N ASP A 73 -6.77 -1.30 0.83
CA ASP A 73 -7.99 -1.72 0.14
C ASP A 73 -8.46 -0.65 -0.87
N LEU A 74 -8.33 0.63 -0.51
CA LEU A 74 -8.61 1.73 -1.42
C LEU A 74 -7.62 1.76 -2.58
N LEU A 75 -6.31 1.60 -2.30
CA LEU A 75 -5.28 1.54 -3.33
C LEU A 75 -5.53 0.38 -4.30
N GLY A 76 -5.84 -0.82 -3.78
CA GLY A 76 -6.16 -1.99 -4.60
C GLY A 76 -7.39 -1.76 -5.48
N THR A 77 -8.44 -1.14 -4.92
CA THR A 77 -9.66 -0.82 -5.66
C THR A 77 -9.40 0.20 -6.77
N LEU A 78 -8.70 1.30 -6.47
CA LEU A 78 -8.37 2.32 -7.45
C LEU A 78 -7.42 1.80 -8.54
N ALA A 79 -6.44 0.98 -8.17
CA ALA A 79 -5.54 0.35 -9.12
C ALA A 79 -6.29 -0.52 -10.13
N GLY A 80 -7.21 -1.37 -9.65
CA GLY A 80 -8.06 -2.18 -10.51
C GLY A 80 -9.05 -1.36 -11.36
N MET A 81 -9.54 -0.20 -10.85
CA MET A 81 -10.37 0.71 -11.64
C MET A 81 -9.54 1.34 -12.77
N GLY A 82 -8.37 1.89 -12.47
CA GLY A 82 -7.49 2.51 -13.46
C GLY A 82 -7.06 1.52 -14.56
N GLU A 83 -6.67 0.31 -14.17
CA GLU A 83 -6.32 -0.76 -15.13
C GLU A 83 -7.48 -1.09 -16.07
N ARG A 84 -8.72 -1.21 -15.55
CA ARG A 84 -9.91 -1.44 -16.37
C ARG A 84 -10.22 -0.29 -17.37
N GLU A 85 -9.80 0.92 -17.05
CA GLU A 85 -9.90 2.08 -17.95
C GLU A 85 -8.69 2.20 -18.90
N GLY A 86 -7.78 1.22 -18.89
CA GLY A 86 -6.62 1.16 -19.77
C GLY A 86 -5.46 2.05 -19.33
N MET A 87 -5.40 2.41 -18.05
CA MET A 87 -4.30 3.18 -17.48
C MET A 87 -3.16 2.28 -17.00
N ASP A 88 -1.93 2.74 -17.13
CA ASP A 88 -0.80 2.22 -16.36
C ASP A 88 -0.83 2.85 -14.97
N VAL A 89 -0.82 2.01 -13.93
CA VAL A 89 -0.99 2.45 -12.54
C VAL A 89 0.30 2.21 -11.76
N SER A 90 0.75 3.23 -11.03
CA SER A 90 1.84 3.10 -10.06
C SER A 90 1.29 3.21 -8.64
N VAL A 91 1.35 2.12 -7.89
CA VAL A 91 0.98 2.07 -6.48
C VAL A 91 2.24 2.23 -5.64
N VAL A 92 2.29 3.28 -4.82
CA VAL A 92 3.47 3.61 -4.02
C VAL A 92 3.19 3.34 -2.55
N SER A 93 3.91 2.41 -1.96
CA SER A 93 3.81 2.09 -0.53
C SER A 93 5.09 1.46 -0.01
N GLY A 94 5.36 1.61 1.29
CA GLY A 94 6.40 0.85 1.98
C GLY A 94 5.99 -0.58 2.31
N ASP A 95 4.71 -0.92 2.17
CA ASP A 95 4.16 -2.23 2.50
C ASP A 95 4.28 -3.21 1.32
N ARG A 96 4.90 -4.36 1.60
CA ARG A 96 5.07 -5.42 0.60
C ARG A 96 3.80 -6.22 0.34
N ASP A 97 2.80 -6.10 1.18
CA ASP A 97 1.54 -6.80 0.97
C ASP A 97 0.83 -6.33 -0.30
N LEU A 98 1.13 -5.10 -0.73
CA LEU A 98 0.67 -4.55 -2.01
C LEU A 98 1.25 -5.26 -3.24
N LEU A 99 2.29 -6.09 -3.11
CA LEU A 99 2.81 -6.90 -4.21
C LEU A 99 1.75 -7.85 -4.78
N GLN A 100 0.74 -8.21 -3.98
CA GLN A 100 -0.40 -9.01 -4.45
C GLN A 100 -1.25 -8.30 -5.53
N LEU A 101 -1.11 -6.99 -5.67
CA LEU A 101 -1.85 -6.16 -6.64
C LEU A 101 -1.11 -6.02 -7.98
N ALA A 102 0.15 -6.44 -8.07
CA ALA A 102 0.95 -6.25 -9.27
C ALA A 102 0.37 -7.01 -10.47
N THR A 103 0.28 -6.33 -11.62
CA THR A 103 -0.13 -6.89 -12.92
C THR A 103 0.86 -6.47 -14.01
N GLU A 104 0.51 -6.60 -15.28
CA GLU A 104 1.28 -6.02 -16.39
C GLU A 104 1.15 -4.48 -16.45
N HIS A 105 0.05 -3.93 -15.92
CA HIS A 105 -0.28 -2.51 -15.93
C HIS A 105 -0.32 -1.86 -14.55
N VAL A 106 -0.29 -2.65 -13.48
CA VAL A 106 -0.21 -2.16 -12.10
C VAL A 106 1.19 -2.45 -11.56
N LYS A 107 1.98 -1.39 -11.43
CA LYS A 107 3.35 -1.40 -10.90
C LYS A 107 3.35 -1.03 -9.42
N ILE A 108 3.96 -1.85 -8.58
CA ILE A 108 4.15 -1.56 -7.16
C ILE A 108 5.53 -0.95 -6.96
N ARG A 109 5.58 0.26 -6.41
CA ARG A 109 6.80 1.01 -6.15
C ARG A 109 7.07 1.08 -4.65
N ILE A 110 8.14 0.45 -4.19
CA ILE A 110 8.49 0.36 -2.76
C ILE A 110 9.70 1.25 -2.46
N PRO A 111 9.48 2.42 -1.82
CA PRO A 111 10.58 3.28 -1.39
C PRO A 111 11.37 2.64 -0.25
N LYS A 112 12.70 2.61 -0.39
CA LYS A 112 13.64 2.15 0.65
C LYS A 112 14.60 3.26 1.01
N THR A 113 14.60 3.67 2.25
CA THR A 113 15.56 4.65 2.76
C THR A 113 16.88 3.96 3.08
N LYS A 114 17.94 4.36 2.39
CA LYS A 114 19.32 3.94 2.66
C LYS A 114 20.14 5.13 3.18
N LYS A 115 21.34 4.86 3.71
CA LYS A 115 22.26 5.93 4.14
C LYS A 115 22.63 6.90 3.00
N THR A 116 22.59 6.41 1.76
CA THR A 116 22.91 7.16 0.54
C THR A 116 21.72 7.90 -0.08
N GLY A 117 20.52 7.74 0.47
CA GLY A 117 19.28 8.34 -0.05
C GLY A 117 18.14 7.34 -0.18
N THR A 118 17.07 7.74 -0.85
CA THR A 118 15.91 6.86 -1.10
C THR A 118 16.07 6.17 -2.46
N GLU A 119 16.10 4.84 -2.44
CA GLU A 119 15.92 3.99 -3.62
C GLU A 119 14.47 3.55 -3.73
N ILE A 120 14.00 3.28 -4.95
CA ILE A 120 12.66 2.76 -5.21
C ILE A 120 12.83 1.41 -5.91
N GLU A 121 12.24 0.39 -5.35
CA GLU A 121 12.12 -0.91 -6.01
C GLU A 121 10.78 -0.97 -6.73
N ASP A 122 10.81 -1.34 -7.99
CA ASP A 122 9.63 -1.46 -8.85
C ASP A 122 9.32 -2.92 -9.12
N TYR A 123 8.04 -3.29 -9.04
CA TYR A 123 7.56 -4.64 -9.24
C TYR A 123 6.31 -4.64 -10.13
N LEU A 124 6.41 -5.24 -11.29
CA LEU A 124 5.29 -5.78 -12.07
C LEU A 124 5.07 -7.26 -11.70
N ALA A 125 4.06 -7.89 -12.26
CA ALA A 125 3.73 -9.29 -11.92
C ALA A 125 4.91 -10.25 -12.15
N GLU A 126 5.67 -10.08 -13.25
CA GLU A 126 6.83 -10.91 -13.56
C GLU A 126 7.96 -10.72 -12.55
N ASP A 127 8.19 -9.46 -12.10
CA ASP A 127 9.22 -9.15 -11.09
C ASP A 127 8.89 -9.82 -9.75
N VAL A 128 7.60 -9.85 -9.37
CA VAL A 128 7.13 -10.55 -8.16
C VAL A 128 7.43 -12.04 -8.30
N LYS A 129 7.10 -12.66 -9.44
CA LYS A 129 7.32 -14.07 -9.71
C LYS A 129 8.81 -14.43 -9.72
N GLU A 130 9.64 -13.61 -10.36
CA GLU A 130 11.09 -13.83 -10.39
C GLU A 130 11.69 -13.77 -8.99
N ARG A 131 11.29 -12.76 -8.19
CA ARG A 131 11.88 -12.52 -6.87
C ARG A 131 11.35 -13.42 -5.78
N TYR A 132 10.05 -13.74 -5.79
CA TYR A 132 9.38 -14.47 -4.71
C TYR A 132 8.96 -15.88 -5.10
N LEU A 133 9.22 -16.30 -6.34
CA LEU A 133 8.92 -17.65 -6.88
C LEU A 133 7.42 -17.99 -6.91
N VAL A 134 6.57 -16.99 -6.72
CA VAL A 134 5.11 -17.10 -6.75
C VAL A 134 4.52 -15.88 -7.47
N THR A 135 3.35 -16.06 -8.07
CA THR A 135 2.61 -14.94 -8.68
C THR A 135 2.09 -13.97 -7.61
N PRO A 136 1.72 -12.71 -7.97
CA PRO A 136 1.09 -11.78 -7.05
C PRO A 136 -0.11 -12.37 -6.29
N LYS A 137 -0.96 -13.13 -6.98
CA LYS A 137 -2.12 -13.79 -6.36
C LYS A 137 -1.70 -14.89 -5.38
N GLU A 138 -0.73 -15.70 -5.72
CA GLU A 138 -0.18 -16.74 -4.85
C GLU A 138 0.56 -16.17 -3.65
N PHE A 139 1.05 -14.92 -3.73
CA PHE A 139 1.69 -14.25 -2.61
C PHE A 139 0.76 -14.11 -1.39
N ILE A 140 -0.56 -13.99 -1.62
CA ILE A 140 -1.58 -14.01 -0.56
C ILE A 140 -1.55 -15.34 0.21
N ASP A 141 -1.45 -16.45 -0.52
CA ASP A 141 -1.41 -17.80 0.04
C ASP A 141 -0.11 -18.06 0.82
N VAL A 142 1.01 -17.51 0.37
CA VAL A 142 2.26 -17.52 1.14
C VAL A 142 2.07 -16.82 2.49
N LYS A 143 1.45 -15.63 2.49
CA LYS A 143 1.12 -14.88 3.70
C LYS A 143 0.14 -15.63 4.61
N ALA A 144 -0.84 -16.32 4.03
CA ALA A 144 -1.79 -17.15 4.77
C ALA A 144 -1.12 -18.28 5.56
N LEU A 145 -0.08 -18.89 5.00
CA LEU A 145 0.67 -19.96 5.65
C LEU A 145 1.69 -19.43 6.66
N MET A 146 2.49 -18.44 6.29
CA MET A 146 3.55 -17.94 7.16
C MET A 146 3.06 -16.98 8.25
N GLY A 147 1.89 -16.37 8.05
CA GLY A 147 1.40 -15.28 8.91
C GLY A 147 2.13 -13.96 8.67
N ASP A 148 1.78 -12.97 9.47
CA ASP A 148 2.44 -11.67 9.53
C ASP A 148 2.51 -11.16 10.97
N THR A 149 3.72 -11.02 11.50
CA THR A 149 3.92 -10.55 12.88
C THR A 149 3.61 -9.07 13.04
N ALA A 150 3.77 -8.25 12.00
CA ALA A 150 3.50 -6.81 12.05
C ALA A 150 1.99 -6.55 12.16
N ASP A 151 1.17 -7.38 11.52
CA ASP A 151 -0.28 -7.29 11.54
C ASP A 151 -0.93 -8.28 12.50
N ASN A 152 -0.10 -9.04 13.21
CA ASN A 152 -0.56 -10.10 14.12
C ASN A 152 -1.44 -11.15 13.42
N ILE A 153 -1.13 -11.47 12.17
CA ILE A 153 -1.76 -12.54 11.41
C ILE A 153 -1.08 -13.85 11.79
N PRO A 154 -1.83 -14.85 12.32
CA PRO A 154 -1.20 -15.99 12.96
C PRO A 154 -0.52 -16.97 11.98
N GLY A 155 -1.02 -17.11 10.75
CA GLY A 155 -0.53 -18.13 9.82
C GLY A 155 -0.72 -19.55 10.35
N VAL A 156 0.11 -20.49 9.88
CA VAL A 156 0.17 -21.88 10.33
C VAL A 156 1.41 -22.08 11.20
N PRO A 157 1.28 -22.52 12.47
CA PRO A 157 2.41 -22.69 13.35
C PRO A 157 3.53 -23.56 12.76
N GLY A 158 4.77 -23.06 12.80
CA GLY A 158 5.94 -23.75 12.30
C GLY A 158 6.13 -23.74 10.77
N ILE A 159 5.30 -23.01 10.05
CA ILE A 159 5.48 -22.71 8.62
C ILE A 159 6.00 -21.28 8.49
N GLY A 160 7.28 -21.12 8.21
CA GLY A 160 7.89 -19.82 7.91
C GLY A 160 7.94 -19.57 6.39
N GLU A 161 8.45 -18.39 6.01
CA GLU A 161 8.49 -17.89 4.63
C GLU A 161 9.02 -18.94 3.62
N LYS A 162 10.17 -19.55 3.89
CA LYS A 162 10.77 -20.53 2.98
C LYS A 162 9.86 -21.75 2.70
N THR A 163 9.24 -22.27 3.76
CA THR A 163 8.35 -23.43 3.64
C THR A 163 7.04 -23.02 2.95
N ALA A 164 6.47 -21.89 3.34
CA ALA A 164 5.26 -21.35 2.72
C ALA A 164 5.46 -21.12 1.23
N THR A 165 6.54 -20.42 0.84
CA THR A 165 6.87 -20.16 -0.57
C THR A 165 7.05 -21.46 -1.36
N ALA A 166 7.81 -22.44 -0.83
CA ALA A 166 8.02 -23.71 -1.50
C ALA A 166 6.70 -24.49 -1.71
N LEU A 167 5.83 -24.47 -0.69
CA LEU A 167 4.52 -25.15 -0.79
C LEU A 167 3.61 -24.47 -1.82
N ILE A 168 3.53 -23.14 -1.79
CA ILE A 168 2.67 -22.41 -2.73
C ILE A 168 3.24 -22.49 -4.15
N ALA A 169 4.54 -22.38 -4.34
CA ALA A 169 5.16 -22.57 -5.65
C ALA A 169 4.91 -23.98 -6.24
N GLN A 170 4.77 -25.00 -5.38
CA GLN A 170 4.50 -26.36 -5.79
C GLN A 170 3.01 -26.65 -6.02
N TYR A 171 2.13 -26.15 -5.15
CA TYR A 171 0.71 -26.51 -5.13
C TYR A 171 -0.23 -25.39 -5.62
N GLY A 172 0.22 -24.15 -5.68
CA GLY A 172 -0.50 -22.99 -6.20
C GLY A 172 -1.42 -22.29 -5.19
N SER A 173 -1.93 -22.97 -4.17
CA SER A 173 -2.83 -22.37 -3.16
C SER A 173 -2.81 -23.12 -1.83
N ILE A 174 -3.27 -22.48 -0.74
CA ILE A 174 -3.41 -23.18 0.55
C ILE A 174 -4.42 -24.31 0.49
N GLU A 175 -5.46 -24.18 -0.32
CA GLU A 175 -6.48 -25.23 -0.54
C GLU A 175 -5.83 -26.47 -1.13
N ALA A 176 -5.05 -26.32 -2.18
CA ALA A 176 -4.34 -27.44 -2.82
C ALA A 176 -3.26 -28.02 -1.88
N VAL A 177 -2.59 -27.22 -1.07
CA VAL A 177 -1.67 -27.72 -0.03
C VAL A 177 -2.42 -28.56 1.00
N HIS A 178 -3.60 -28.13 1.45
CA HIS A 178 -4.42 -28.86 2.41
C HIS A 178 -4.95 -30.18 1.83
N GLU A 179 -5.44 -30.17 0.58
CA GLU A 179 -5.91 -31.39 -0.12
C GLU A 179 -4.81 -32.44 -0.28
N ASN A 180 -3.55 -32.00 -0.39
CA ASN A 180 -2.39 -32.86 -0.53
C ASN A 180 -1.58 -33.03 0.76
N ALA A 181 -2.17 -32.71 1.91
CA ALA A 181 -1.46 -32.64 3.19
C ALA A 181 -0.66 -33.92 3.52
N GLU A 182 -1.15 -35.10 3.15
CA GLU A 182 -0.50 -36.39 3.42
C GLU A 182 0.91 -36.51 2.79
N VAL A 183 1.10 -35.86 1.64
CA VAL A 183 2.38 -35.90 0.90
C VAL A 183 3.24 -34.67 1.11
N VAL A 184 2.71 -33.64 1.77
CA VAL A 184 3.43 -32.40 2.10
C VAL A 184 4.66 -32.70 2.97
N ARG A 185 5.75 -31.99 2.69
CA ARG A 185 6.98 -32.05 3.49
C ARG A 185 7.35 -30.65 3.96
N PRO A 186 7.94 -30.51 5.13
CA PRO A 186 8.24 -31.56 6.13
C PRO A 186 6.97 -32.12 6.84
N PRO A 187 7.06 -33.30 7.49
CA PRO A 187 5.88 -33.92 8.15
C PRO A 187 5.18 -33.02 9.17
N ARG A 188 5.91 -32.14 9.84
CA ARG A 188 5.34 -31.17 10.76
C ARG A 188 4.44 -30.16 10.03
N ALA A 189 4.82 -29.69 8.86
CA ALA A 189 3.99 -28.81 8.04
C ALA A 189 2.69 -29.52 7.61
N SER A 190 2.81 -30.77 7.13
CA SER A 190 1.67 -31.63 6.79
C SER A 190 0.64 -31.69 7.93
N LYS A 191 1.09 -32.06 9.14
CA LYS A 191 0.22 -32.14 10.32
C LYS A 191 -0.40 -30.79 10.65
N ASN A 192 0.40 -29.73 10.71
CA ASN A 192 -0.05 -28.41 11.15
C ASN A 192 -1.01 -27.76 10.16
N ILE A 193 -0.88 -28.00 8.86
CA ILE A 193 -1.82 -27.52 7.84
C ILE A 193 -3.22 -28.09 8.09
N VAL A 194 -3.32 -29.36 8.44
CA VAL A 194 -4.60 -30.01 8.75
C VAL A 194 -5.15 -29.50 10.09
N GLU A 195 -4.30 -29.45 11.14
CA GLU A 195 -4.69 -29.07 12.48
C GLU A 195 -5.12 -27.60 12.57
N TYR A 196 -4.46 -26.70 11.84
CA TYR A 196 -4.70 -25.24 11.86
C TYR A 196 -5.34 -24.72 10.57
N TRP A 197 -6.13 -25.57 9.90
CA TRP A 197 -6.76 -25.20 8.62
C TRP A 197 -7.62 -23.94 8.71
N ASP A 198 -8.51 -23.86 9.69
CA ASP A 198 -9.39 -22.70 9.89
C ASP A 198 -8.58 -21.42 10.13
N GLN A 199 -7.45 -21.54 10.83
CA GLN A 199 -6.54 -20.42 11.07
C GLN A 199 -5.84 -19.98 9.78
N ALA A 200 -5.45 -20.91 8.91
CA ALA A 200 -4.88 -20.60 7.61
C ALA A 200 -5.89 -19.87 6.71
N VAL A 201 -7.14 -20.33 6.68
CA VAL A 201 -8.24 -19.69 5.93
C VAL A 201 -8.54 -18.29 6.47
N MET A 202 -8.57 -18.10 7.78
CA MET A 202 -8.70 -16.78 8.40
C MET A 202 -7.51 -15.88 8.03
N SER A 203 -6.29 -16.39 8.13
CA SER A 203 -5.07 -15.65 7.78
C SER A 203 -5.07 -15.22 6.32
N LYS A 204 -5.53 -16.06 5.39
CA LYS A 204 -5.73 -15.69 3.98
C LYS A 204 -6.68 -14.50 3.82
N LYS A 205 -7.83 -14.54 4.51
CA LYS A 205 -8.80 -13.43 4.47
C LYS A 205 -8.24 -12.14 5.04
N LEU A 206 -7.47 -12.21 6.12
CA LEU A 206 -6.83 -11.04 6.75
C LEU A 206 -5.74 -10.44 5.84
N ALA A 207 -4.95 -11.27 5.17
CA ALA A 207 -3.87 -10.85 4.28
C ALA A 207 -4.36 -10.36 2.92
N THR A 208 -5.60 -10.67 2.52
CA THR A 208 -6.15 -10.28 1.22
C THR A 208 -6.55 -8.82 1.22
N ILE A 209 -6.02 -8.06 0.27
CA ILE A 209 -6.44 -6.68 -0.01
C ILE A 209 -7.73 -6.72 -0.81
N ILE A 210 -8.74 -5.97 -0.36
CA ILE A 210 -10.02 -5.83 -1.05
C ILE A 210 -9.84 -4.91 -2.26
N THR A 211 -10.34 -5.32 -3.43
CA THR A 211 -10.21 -4.58 -4.69
C THR A 211 -11.54 -4.12 -5.27
N ASP A 212 -12.60 -4.24 -4.48
CA ASP A 212 -13.99 -3.87 -4.84
C ASP A 212 -14.68 -3.07 -3.73
N VAL A 213 -13.91 -2.24 -3.01
CA VAL A 213 -14.45 -1.30 -2.02
C VAL A 213 -15.54 -0.44 -2.68
N PRO A 214 -16.72 -0.27 -2.04
CA PRO A 214 -17.83 0.46 -2.64
C PRO A 214 -17.61 1.98 -2.61
N VAL A 215 -16.48 2.42 -3.16
CA VAL A 215 -16.11 3.83 -3.24
C VAL A 215 -16.63 4.42 -4.56
N LYS A 216 -17.22 5.61 -4.46
CA LYS A 216 -17.52 6.43 -5.63
C LYS A 216 -16.28 7.27 -5.94
N TYR A 217 -15.66 7.02 -7.07
CA TYR A 217 -14.44 7.69 -7.46
C TYR A 217 -14.50 8.14 -8.91
N ASP A 218 -14.13 9.39 -9.15
CA ASP A 218 -14.00 9.99 -10.47
C ASP A 218 -12.55 10.40 -10.68
N PHE A 219 -11.87 9.81 -11.65
CA PHE A 219 -10.48 10.11 -11.96
C PHE A 219 -10.29 11.57 -12.38
N THR A 220 -11.30 12.23 -12.93
CA THR A 220 -11.20 13.65 -13.32
C THR A 220 -10.89 14.56 -12.12
N GLU A 221 -11.34 14.18 -10.90
CA GLU A 221 -11.04 14.92 -9.67
C GLU A 221 -9.59 14.77 -9.19
N ALA A 222 -8.86 13.80 -9.73
CA ALA A 222 -7.46 13.51 -9.42
C ALA A 222 -6.52 13.94 -10.56
N ALA A 223 -7.05 14.51 -11.63
CA ALA A 223 -6.29 14.91 -12.81
C ALA A 223 -5.26 16.01 -12.47
N LEU A 224 -4.05 15.84 -12.96
CA LEU A 224 -2.99 16.83 -12.88
C LEU A 224 -2.87 17.53 -14.24
N ALA A 225 -3.11 18.84 -14.28
CA ALA A 225 -2.90 19.63 -15.49
C ALA A 225 -1.43 19.64 -15.94
N SER A 226 -0.53 19.58 -14.96
CA SER A 226 0.93 19.42 -15.12
C SER A 226 1.52 19.09 -13.74
N ASN A 227 2.78 18.64 -13.69
CA ASN A 227 3.49 18.49 -12.42
C ASN A 227 3.62 19.81 -11.65
N ASP A 228 3.64 20.93 -12.35
CA ASP A 228 3.72 22.27 -11.75
C ASP A 228 2.40 22.71 -11.12
N ALA A 229 1.27 22.08 -11.47
CA ALA A 229 -0.03 22.36 -10.87
C ALA A 229 -0.08 22.11 -9.36
N LEU A 230 0.83 21.27 -8.83
CA LEU A 230 0.95 20.99 -7.40
C LEU A 230 1.60 22.12 -6.61
N TYR A 231 2.32 23.03 -7.28
CA TYR A 231 3.05 24.15 -6.64
C TYR A 231 2.17 25.39 -6.52
N THR A 232 1.05 25.27 -5.80
CA THR A 232 0.09 26.35 -5.59
C THR A 232 0.62 27.41 -4.62
N GLN A 233 0.00 28.60 -4.63
CA GLN A 233 0.32 29.66 -3.68
C GLN A 233 0.03 29.25 -2.22
N GLU A 234 -1.06 28.53 -1.99
CA GLU A 234 -1.43 28.02 -0.68
C GLU A 234 -0.38 27.04 -0.16
N ALA A 235 0.06 26.10 -1.00
CA ALA A 235 1.10 25.14 -0.64
C ALA A 235 2.45 25.84 -0.37
N TYR A 236 2.80 26.86 -1.12
CA TYR A 236 3.99 27.70 -0.86
C TYR A 236 3.93 28.34 0.52
N LEU A 237 2.81 29.02 0.85
CA LEU A 237 2.63 29.67 2.14
C LEU A 237 2.68 28.66 3.29
N MET A 238 2.13 27.47 3.09
CA MET A 238 2.18 26.42 4.08
C MET A 238 3.60 25.86 4.27
N CYS A 239 4.36 25.64 3.20
CA CYS A 239 5.78 25.29 3.28
C CYS A 239 6.59 26.34 4.04
N LYS A 240 6.29 27.61 3.83
CA LYS A 240 6.94 28.73 4.53
C LYS A 240 6.59 28.72 6.02
N LYS A 241 5.32 28.52 6.37
CA LYS A 241 4.84 28.42 7.75
C LYS A 241 5.47 27.23 8.50
N LEU A 242 5.64 26.08 7.81
CA LEU A 242 6.23 24.87 8.37
C LEU A 242 7.77 24.84 8.28
N GLU A 243 8.38 25.90 7.78
CA GLU A 243 9.84 26.02 7.60
C GLU A 243 10.46 24.91 6.72
N PHE A 244 9.73 24.45 5.73
CA PHE A 244 10.20 23.44 4.77
C PHE A 244 11.14 24.06 3.72
N LYS A 245 12.27 24.59 4.20
CA LYS A 245 13.24 25.35 3.38
C LYS A 245 13.65 24.63 2.09
N ASN A 246 13.87 23.31 2.15
CA ASN A 246 14.27 22.51 1.01
C ASN A 246 13.15 22.34 -0.04
N LEU A 247 11.91 22.56 0.31
CA LEU A 247 10.78 22.49 -0.62
C LEU A 247 10.48 23.83 -1.28
N LEU A 248 10.78 24.94 -0.62
CA LEU A 248 10.49 26.29 -1.13
C LEU A 248 11.12 26.55 -2.51
N GLY A 249 12.31 26.02 -2.77
CA GLY A 249 12.97 26.15 -4.06
C GLY A 249 12.31 25.42 -5.23
N ARG A 250 11.32 24.55 -4.94
CA ARG A 250 10.54 23.84 -5.98
C ARG A 250 9.37 24.68 -6.49
N PHE A 251 8.95 25.68 -5.71
CA PHE A 251 7.89 26.60 -6.08
C PHE A 251 8.52 27.72 -6.93
N SER A 252 8.24 27.72 -8.22
CA SER A 252 8.64 28.80 -9.13
C SER A 252 7.77 30.07 -8.98
N VAL A 253 7.07 30.18 -7.87
CA VAL A 253 6.22 31.34 -7.57
C VAL A 253 7.14 32.51 -7.26
N ASP A 254 7.33 33.40 -8.22
CA ASP A 254 7.79 34.75 -7.93
C ASP A 254 6.97 35.28 -6.77
N ALA A 255 7.65 35.83 -5.77
CA ALA A 255 6.98 36.42 -4.61
C ALA A 255 5.78 37.26 -5.08
N PRO A 256 4.62 37.17 -4.43
CA PRO A 256 3.44 37.91 -4.87
C PRO A 256 3.86 39.36 -5.07
N LYS A 257 3.72 39.86 -6.28
CA LYS A 257 3.78 41.30 -6.52
C LYS A 257 2.72 41.87 -5.62
N ASN A 258 3.15 42.57 -4.56
CA ASN A 258 2.28 43.39 -3.75
C ASN A 258 1.55 44.34 -4.71
N ASN A 259 0.35 43.99 -5.12
CA ASN A 259 -0.61 44.97 -5.58
C ASN A 259 -1.22 45.66 -4.36
N ALA A 260 -0.36 46.36 -3.62
CA ALA A 260 -0.74 47.43 -2.78
C ALA A 260 -0.54 48.72 -3.61
N GLN A 261 -1.57 49.11 -4.32
CA GLN A 261 -1.81 50.43 -4.94
C GLN A 261 -3.21 50.38 -5.53
N GLU A 262 -4.13 50.94 -5.04
CA GLU A 262 -4.66 52.30 -4.73
C GLU A 262 -6.01 52.15 -4.10
#